data_6c7d0ca8702dc8bd7062a7c68c598f48
#
_entry.id   6c7d0ca8702dc8bd7062a7c68c598f48
#
_cell.length_a   1.000
_cell.length_b   1.000
_cell.length_c   1.000
_cell.angle_alpha   90.00
_cell.angle_beta   90.00
_cell.angle_gamma   90.00
#
_symmetry.space_group_name_H-M   'P 1'
#
loop_
_entity.id
_entity.type
_entity.pdbx_description
1 polymer ?
#
loop_
_entity_poly.entity_id
_entity_poly.type
_entity_poly.pdbx_seq_one_letter_code
_entity_poly.pdbx_strand_id
1 'polypeptide(L)'
;MTQNDVYDLLSSFGIPVGFNRIKKGTSLPFITYHISQSNNFLADSVVYYEILDVEFRVYEGEQINPQLHETIREKLKENGIPWTSDTTTVEDEQLTITYYYFGGIN
;
A
#
# COMPACT_ATOMS: atom_id res chain seq x y z
N MET A 1 -2.66 -14.26 -1.18
CA MET A 1 -3.29 -12.94 -1.44
C MET A 1 -3.15 -12.62 -2.91
N THR A 2 -4.24 -12.26 -3.57
CA THR A 2 -4.24 -11.87 -4.97
C THR A 2 -4.12 -10.35 -5.10
N GLN A 3 -3.91 -9.86 -6.34
CA GLN A 3 -3.92 -8.42 -6.58
C GLN A 3 -5.26 -7.80 -6.21
N ASN A 4 -6.37 -8.50 -6.46
CA ASN A 4 -7.68 -8.02 -6.05
C ASN A 4 -7.82 -7.93 -4.54
N ASP A 5 -7.23 -8.87 -3.81
CA ASP A 5 -7.23 -8.83 -2.35
C ASP A 5 -6.47 -7.61 -1.83
N VAL A 6 -5.38 -7.24 -2.48
CA VAL A 6 -4.63 -6.03 -2.14
C VAL A 6 -5.49 -4.79 -2.35
N TYR A 7 -6.15 -4.69 -3.50
CA TYR A 7 -7.03 -3.57 -3.78
C TYR A 7 -8.14 -3.47 -2.74
N ASP A 8 -8.78 -4.59 -2.41
CA ASP A 8 -9.86 -4.62 -1.44
C ASP A 8 -9.38 -4.18 -0.05
N LEU A 9 -8.19 -4.65 0.35
CA LEU A 9 -7.60 -4.24 1.62
C LEU A 9 -7.37 -2.73 1.67
N LEU A 10 -6.72 -2.17 0.65
CA LEU A 10 -6.41 -0.74 0.62
C LEU A 10 -7.68 0.11 0.52
N SER A 11 -8.68 -0.35 -0.23
CA SER A 11 -9.96 0.35 -0.34
C SER A 11 -10.71 0.36 0.99
N SER A 12 -10.46 -0.62 1.86
CA SER A 12 -11.11 -0.70 3.16
C SER A 12 -10.68 0.38 4.13
N PHE A 13 -9.61 1.12 3.82
CA PHE A 13 -9.14 2.21 4.67
C PHE A 13 -10.05 3.46 4.58
N GLY A 14 -10.93 3.51 3.59
CA GLY A 14 -11.94 4.57 3.50
C GLY A 14 -11.51 5.82 2.75
N ILE A 15 -10.40 5.79 2.03
CA ILE A 15 -9.93 6.91 1.21
C ILE A 15 -9.71 6.44 -0.23
N PRO A 16 -9.65 7.36 -1.20
CA PRO A 16 -9.44 6.97 -2.61
C PRO A 16 -8.15 6.20 -2.81
N VAL A 17 -8.18 5.20 -3.69
CA VAL A 17 -7.04 4.32 -3.99
C VAL A 17 -6.85 4.24 -5.49
N GLY A 18 -5.61 4.37 -5.95
CA GLY A 18 -5.27 4.22 -7.36
C GLY A 18 -4.09 3.29 -7.56
N PHE A 19 -4.15 2.45 -8.59
CA PHE A 19 -3.06 1.55 -8.95
C PHE A 19 -2.02 2.32 -9.76
N ASN A 20 -0.80 2.39 -9.24
CA ASN A 20 0.35 3.12 -9.77
C ASN A 20 0.16 4.64 -9.82
N ARG A 21 -1.03 5.14 -9.95
CA ARG A 21 -1.33 6.57 -9.98
C ARG A 21 -2.78 6.81 -9.57
N ILE A 22 -3.07 8.03 -9.19
CA ILE A 22 -4.42 8.43 -8.81
C ILE A 22 -5.02 9.31 -9.91
N LYS A 23 -6.34 9.31 -10.02
CA LYS A 23 -7.03 10.16 -10.97
C LYS A 23 -6.75 11.62 -10.67
N LYS A 24 -6.42 12.40 -11.71
CA LYS A 24 -6.16 13.83 -11.58
C LYS A 24 -7.37 14.53 -10.95
N GLY A 25 -7.10 15.40 -9.99
CA GLY A 25 -8.13 16.12 -9.28
C GLY A 25 -8.64 15.43 -8.03
N THR A 26 -8.12 14.26 -7.70
CA THR A 26 -8.47 13.59 -6.45
C THR A 26 -7.92 14.37 -5.27
N SER A 27 -8.78 14.65 -4.29
CA SER A 27 -8.38 15.39 -3.09
C SER A 27 -7.64 14.51 -2.09
N LEU A 28 -6.74 15.14 -1.33
CA LEU A 28 -6.06 14.47 -0.22
C LEU A 28 -7.07 14.16 0.90
N PRO A 29 -6.89 13.09 1.68
CA PRO A 29 -5.86 12.09 1.50
C PRO A 29 -6.23 11.05 0.45
N PHE A 30 -5.22 10.44 -0.16
CA PHE A 30 -5.46 9.33 -1.07
C PHE A 30 -4.26 8.37 -1.04
N ILE A 31 -4.46 7.18 -1.62
CA ILE A 31 -3.44 6.14 -1.67
C ILE A 31 -3.15 5.80 -3.13
N THR A 32 -1.86 5.64 -3.45
CA THR A 32 -1.45 4.94 -4.65
C THR A 32 -0.68 3.69 -4.25
N TYR A 33 -0.73 2.64 -5.05
CA TYR A 33 -0.01 1.43 -4.73
C TYR A 33 0.60 0.82 -5.96
N HIS A 34 1.66 0.07 -5.73
CA HIS A 34 2.41 -0.65 -6.75
C HIS A 34 2.63 -2.07 -6.28
N ILE A 35 2.47 -3.01 -7.19
CA ILE A 35 2.69 -4.43 -6.91
C ILE A 35 3.78 -4.93 -7.84
N SER A 36 4.78 -5.59 -7.27
CA SER A 36 5.76 -6.32 -8.07
C SER A 36 5.72 -7.79 -7.71
N GLN A 37 5.93 -8.63 -8.72
CA GLN A 37 6.04 -10.08 -8.54
C GLN A 37 7.52 -10.40 -8.57
N SER A 38 8.18 -10.12 -7.44
CA SER A 38 9.63 -10.24 -7.40
C SER A 38 10.11 -11.67 -7.35
N ASN A 39 9.26 -12.58 -6.89
CA ASN A 39 9.65 -13.99 -6.76
C ASN A 39 8.52 -14.91 -7.19
N ASN A 40 8.81 -15.74 -8.18
CA ASN A 40 7.96 -16.88 -8.50
C ASN A 40 8.66 -18.13 -8.00
N PHE A 41 7.95 -18.93 -7.25
CA PHE A 41 8.52 -20.17 -6.78
C PHE A 41 8.39 -21.23 -7.86
N LEU A 42 9.53 -21.74 -8.33
CA LEU A 42 9.58 -22.75 -9.38
C LEU A 42 10.10 -24.06 -8.82
N ALA A 43 9.39 -25.15 -9.11
CA ALA A 43 9.91 -26.48 -8.87
C ALA A 43 9.53 -27.32 -10.08
N ASP A 44 10.49 -28.06 -10.63
CA ASP A 44 10.30 -28.87 -11.83
C ASP A 44 9.69 -28.09 -13.00
N SER A 45 10.10 -26.81 -13.14
CA SER A 45 9.62 -25.90 -14.18
C SER A 45 8.13 -25.55 -14.08
N VAL A 46 7.53 -25.75 -12.92
CA VAL A 46 6.14 -25.39 -12.66
C VAL A 46 6.11 -24.23 -11.68
N VAL A 47 5.29 -23.21 -12.00
CA VAL A 47 5.06 -22.09 -11.08
C VAL A 47 3.95 -22.50 -10.13
N TYR A 48 4.27 -22.64 -8.85
CA TYR A 48 3.29 -23.02 -7.84
C TYR A 48 2.46 -21.85 -7.32
N TYR A 49 3.12 -20.71 -7.12
CA TYR A 49 2.41 -19.51 -6.65
C TYR A 49 3.27 -18.29 -6.93
N GLU A 50 2.60 -17.15 -6.95
CA GLU A 50 3.23 -15.86 -7.08
C GLU A 50 3.43 -15.25 -5.71
N ILE A 51 4.58 -14.65 -5.49
CA ILE A 51 4.88 -13.93 -4.27
C ILE A 51 4.81 -12.44 -4.61
N LEU A 52 3.93 -11.74 -3.95
CA LEU A 52 3.70 -10.32 -4.20
C LEU A 52 4.46 -9.47 -3.22
N ASP A 53 5.10 -8.42 -3.75
CA ASP A 53 5.66 -7.34 -2.96
C ASP A 53 4.81 -6.10 -3.24
N VAL A 54 4.34 -5.46 -2.19
CA VAL A 54 3.42 -4.33 -2.29
C VAL A 54 4.03 -3.11 -1.63
N GLU A 55 4.01 -2.00 -2.36
CA GLU A 55 4.30 -0.69 -1.80
C GLU A 55 3.05 0.14 -1.96
N PHE A 56 2.57 0.73 -0.88
CA PHE A 56 1.53 1.74 -1.03
C PHE A 56 1.92 3.02 -0.33
N ARG A 57 1.47 4.13 -0.88
CA ARG A 57 1.81 5.46 -0.43
C ARG A 57 0.56 6.19 -0.02
N VAL A 58 0.56 6.70 1.20
CA VAL A 58 -0.53 7.52 1.72
C VAL A 58 -0.12 8.97 1.56
N TYR A 59 -0.87 9.71 0.74
CA TYR A 59 -0.60 11.13 0.48
C TYR A 59 -1.52 11.96 1.36
N GLU A 60 -0.92 12.83 2.14
CA GLU A 60 -1.64 13.72 3.05
C GLU A 60 -1.09 15.15 2.92
N GLY A 61 -1.75 16.12 3.55
CA GLY A 61 -1.27 17.49 3.58
C GLY A 61 -0.11 17.67 4.53
N GLU A 62 0.02 18.87 5.11
CA GLU A 62 1.15 19.18 5.99
C GLU A 62 1.24 18.26 7.20
N GLN A 63 0.09 17.78 7.68
CA GLN A 63 0.04 16.94 8.88
C GLN A 63 -0.60 15.61 8.56
N ILE A 64 -0.06 14.57 9.15
CA ILE A 64 -0.64 13.24 9.03
C ILE A 64 -1.85 13.13 9.97
N ASN A 65 -2.79 12.27 9.60
CA ASN A 65 -3.93 11.92 10.44
C ASN A 65 -3.59 10.66 11.23
N PRO A 66 -3.31 10.76 12.53
CA PRO A 66 -2.93 9.58 13.31
C PRO A 66 -3.98 8.48 13.31
N GLN A 67 -5.26 8.86 13.26
CA GLN A 67 -6.35 7.87 13.26
C GLN A 67 -6.37 7.06 11.98
N LEU A 68 -6.10 7.70 10.85
CA LEU A 68 -6.00 6.99 9.57
C LEU A 68 -4.88 5.96 9.61
N HIS A 69 -3.71 6.36 10.09
CA HIS A 69 -2.57 5.46 10.17
C HIS A 69 -2.78 4.33 11.18
N GLU A 70 -3.48 4.62 12.28
CA GLU A 70 -3.85 3.59 13.23
C GLU A 70 -4.77 2.55 12.57
N THR A 71 -5.77 3.00 11.82
CA THR A 71 -6.67 2.11 11.08
C THR A 71 -5.90 1.25 10.10
N ILE A 72 -4.96 1.84 9.36
CA ILE A 72 -4.12 1.10 8.42
C ILE A 72 -3.35 0.01 9.13
N ARG A 73 -2.67 0.35 10.22
CA ARG A 73 -1.88 -0.63 10.97
C ARG A 73 -2.73 -1.74 11.57
N GLU A 74 -3.90 -1.40 12.09
CA GLU A 74 -4.80 -2.40 12.65
C GLU A 74 -5.29 -3.38 11.60
N LYS A 75 -5.66 -2.89 10.43
CA LYS A 75 -6.11 -3.76 9.34
C LYS A 75 -4.99 -4.65 8.82
N LEU A 76 -3.77 -4.15 8.76
CA LEU A 76 -2.62 -4.98 8.40
C LEU A 76 -2.41 -6.09 9.44
N LYS A 77 -2.51 -5.76 10.71
CA LYS A 77 -2.40 -6.75 11.80
C LYS A 77 -3.51 -7.79 11.73
N GLU A 78 -4.75 -7.36 11.51
CA GLU A 78 -5.89 -8.27 11.40
C GLU A 78 -5.71 -9.28 10.27
N ASN A 79 -5.02 -8.89 9.22
CA ASN A 79 -4.77 -9.75 8.07
C ASN A 79 -3.45 -10.52 8.19
N GLY A 80 -2.76 -10.41 9.33
CA GLY A 80 -1.51 -11.11 9.55
C GLY A 80 -0.36 -10.62 8.68
N ILE A 81 -0.39 -9.35 8.29
CA ILE A 81 0.57 -8.77 7.35
C ILE A 81 1.61 -7.95 8.12
N PRO A 82 2.87 -8.40 8.19
CA PRO A 82 3.94 -7.55 8.71
C PRO A 82 4.31 -6.50 7.67
N TRP A 83 4.67 -5.30 8.14
CA TRP A 83 5.00 -4.19 7.24
C TRP A 83 6.18 -3.40 7.76
N THR A 84 6.79 -2.62 6.87
CA THR A 84 7.68 -1.53 7.23
C THR A 84 7.10 -0.23 6.69
N SER A 85 7.45 0.88 7.30
CA SER A 85 6.95 2.17 6.84
C SER A 85 8.02 3.25 6.98
N ASP A 86 7.88 4.30 6.17
CA ASP A 86 8.74 5.46 6.16
C ASP A 86 7.93 6.67 5.74
N THR A 87 8.26 7.84 6.28
CA THR A 87 7.52 9.07 5.99
C THR A 87 8.45 10.13 5.44
N THR A 88 8.02 10.77 4.36
CA THR A 88 8.75 11.85 3.71
C THR A 88 7.85 13.07 3.60
N THR A 89 8.41 14.24 3.87
CA THR A 89 7.71 15.52 3.72
C THR A 89 8.23 16.23 2.48
N VAL A 90 7.31 16.68 1.63
CA VAL A 90 7.64 17.51 0.47
C VAL A 90 7.23 18.94 0.83
N GLU A 91 8.17 19.73 1.33
CA GLU A 91 7.89 21.02 1.94
C GLU A 91 7.29 22.03 0.96
N ASP A 92 7.81 22.07 -0.27
CA ASP A 92 7.34 23.03 -1.28
C ASP A 92 5.88 22.80 -1.67
N GLU A 93 5.40 21.57 -1.55
CA GLU A 93 4.04 21.20 -1.90
C GLU A 93 3.14 21.03 -0.68
N GLN A 94 3.70 21.22 0.52
CA GLN A 94 2.97 21.00 1.77
C GLN A 94 2.32 19.63 1.80
N LEU A 95 3.11 18.63 1.44
CA LEU A 95 2.66 17.27 1.23
C LEU A 95 3.46 16.33 2.10
N THR A 96 2.77 15.37 2.72
CA THR A 96 3.40 14.30 3.48
C THR A 96 3.06 12.97 2.82
N ILE A 97 4.06 12.16 2.56
CA ILE A 97 3.90 10.85 1.94
C ILE A 97 4.41 9.80 2.91
N THR A 98 3.55 8.86 3.28
CA THR A 98 3.94 7.72 4.09
C THR A 98 3.95 6.49 3.21
N TYR A 99 5.11 5.84 3.15
CA TYR A 99 5.32 4.63 2.37
C TYR A 99 5.14 3.43 3.28
N TYR A 100 4.34 2.48 2.84
CA TYR A 100 4.16 1.20 3.52
C TYR A 100 4.60 0.09 2.59
N TYR A 101 5.37 -0.84 3.11
CA TYR A 101 5.89 -1.96 2.34
C TYR A 101 5.51 -3.26 3.02
N PHE A 102 5.00 -4.20 2.27
CA PHE A 102 4.88 -5.57 2.73
C PHE A 102 5.11 -6.50 1.55
N GLY A 103 5.67 -7.66 1.84
CA GLY A 103 6.04 -8.58 0.78
C GLY A 103 6.09 -10.01 1.25
N GLY A 104 6.41 -10.92 0.30
CA GLY A 104 6.46 -12.33 0.61
C GLY A 104 5.09 -12.96 0.82
N ILE A 105 4.06 -12.36 0.26
CA ILE A 105 2.68 -12.79 0.46
C ILE A 105 2.17 -13.49 -0.77
N ASN A 106 1.57 -14.64 -0.58
CA ASN A 106 0.99 -15.40 -1.68
C ASN A 106 -0.45 -15.80 -1.38
#